data_ca8b9a7dbfbd511c0f3eba4b6c61a144
#
_entry.id   ca8b9a7dbfbd511c0f3eba4b6c61a144
#
_cell.length_a   1.000
_cell.length_b   1.000
_cell.length_c   1.000
_cell.angle_alpha   90.00
_cell.angle_beta   90.00
_cell.angle_gamma   90.00
#
_symmetry.space_group_name_H-M   'P 1'
#
loop_
_entity.id
_entity.type
_entity.pdbx_description
1 polymer ?
#
loop_
_entity_poly.entity_id
_entity_poly.type
_entity_poly.pdbx_seq_one_letter_code
_entity_poly.pdbx_strand_id
1 'polypeptide(L)'
;HVVYEGIEKVKNDIGENEKTSPVLSYGKSKDFNEKQLKNSGKNYIILRLGSVYGYSTDTARIDIMANFFSKMASQDGTLRLFAGGKQVKSLVPLIDVARCFKFMEERKDLSSDIFNLTKDTVTVKEVAEICKKYNPKITLRETNDEIPNMGFSLSNNKILKTGFKFLYNLDESIKEMIFKWSKQNLIKDLEHVRDGDNEFIDERGKISNHELTEPINLIGLIHSKKGTIRANHYHPQQEQKCLFTKGQIIEIFQDILNPNSPKITQVVNEGQLSIIKPNVAHTMVFTEDTTFLNLVRGERDHENYGISHTIRHWFVDEAEKNLLMRCYKFECRSCGNNKLKRVVSLGYQPLANNLLRKKDEKCELYPLEVNYCENCHNCQLSVAVDQKKMFSNYLYTSSTSKSFREHFIRAASQYVKMFKLKPKKSYIVDIGSNDGVALKPFKDLGFKNIQGVEPANNLAKLANKNKIKTFNGFLNFKNIK
;
A
#
# COMPACT_ATOMS: atom_id res chain seq x y z
N HIS A 1 -13.14 0.98 -20.13
CA HIS A 1 -12.78 2.01 -21.15
C HIS A 1 -11.34 1.86 -21.65
N VAL A 2 -10.51 1.10 -20.99
CA VAL A 2 -9.10 0.84 -21.38
C VAL A 2 -8.93 0.25 -22.79
N VAL A 3 -9.97 -0.34 -23.33
CA VAL A 3 -9.94 -0.86 -24.73
C VAL A 3 -9.97 0.25 -25.78
N TYR A 4 -10.20 1.50 -25.38
CA TYR A 4 -10.25 2.67 -26.27
C TYR A 4 -9.10 3.66 -26.04
N GLU A 5 -8.05 3.28 -25.31
CA GLU A 5 -6.91 4.16 -24.95
C GLU A 5 -6.19 4.78 -26.13
N GLY A 6 -6.18 4.11 -27.29
CA GLY A 6 -5.49 4.57 -28.49
C GLY A 6 -6.30 5.52 -29.37
N ILE A 7 -7.40 6.08 -28.88
CA ILE A 7 -8.12 7.11 -29.58
C ILE A 7 -7.33 8.42 -29.46
N GLU A 8 -6.74 8.87 -30.56
CA GLU A 8 -5.85 10.03 -30.60
C GLU A 8 -6.58 11.37 -30.47
N LYS A 9 -7.82 11.45 -30.96
CA LYS A 9 -8.65 12.67 -30.92
C LYS A 9 -9.72 12.54 -29.84
N VAL A 10 -10.08 13.66 -29.22
CA VAL A 10 -11.22 13.70 -28.31
C VAL A 10 -12.46 13.19 -29.05
N LYS A 11 -13.04 12.11 -28.53
CA LYS A 11 -14.25 11.51 -29.07
C LYS A 11 -15.27 11.35 -27.95
N ASN A 12 -16.44 11.89 -28.18
CA ASN A 12 -17.52 11.85 -27.21
C ASN A 12 -18.54 10.78 -27.58
N ASP A 13 -19.20 10.25 -26.56
CA ASP A 13 -20.34 9.34 -26.67
C ASP A 13 -20.03 8.03 -27.43
N ILE A 14 -18.87 7.43 -27.15
CA ILE A 14 -18.42 6.19 -27.80
C ILE A 14 -19.35 5.05 -27.43
N GLY A 15 -20.01 4.48 -28.44
CA GLY A 15 -20.85 3.29 -28.30
C GLY A 15 -20.05 1.98 -28.33
N GLU A 16 -20.72 0.87 -28.02
CA GLU A 16 -20.13 -0.47 -27.92
C GLU A 16 -19.61 -1.03 -29.24
N ASN A 17 -20.12 -0.52 -30.38
CA ASN A 17 -19.72 -0.92 -31.74
C ASN A 17 -18.42 -0.23 -32.22
N GLU A 18 -17.91 0.74 -31.45
CA GLU A 18 -16.66 1.40 -31.79
C GLU A 18 -15.50 0.42 -31.77
N LYS A 19 -14.61 0.55 -32.74
CA LYS A 19 -13.41 -0.29 -32.84
C LYS A 19 -12.50 -0.11 -31.61
N THR A 20 -12.15 -1.21 -30.96
CA THR A 20 -11.19 -1.19 -29.86
C THR A 20 -9.78 -0.89 -30.36
N SER A 21 -9.04 -0.05 -29.65
CA SER A 21 -7.65 0.32 -29.94
C SER A 21 -6.81 0.42 -28.66
N PRO A 22 -6.59 -0.70 -27.95
CA PRO A 22 -5.84 -0.69 -26.69
C PRO A 22 -4.34 -0.47 -26.94
N VAL A 23 -3.71 0.41 -26.16
CA VAL A 23 -2.27 0.73 -26.25
C VAL A 23 -1.49 -0.02 -25.18
N LEU A 24 -1.92 0.10 -23.94
CA LEU A 24 -1.24 -0.51 -22.78
C LEU A 24 -1.52 -2.02 -22.68
N SER A 25 -0.60 -2.74 -22.05
CA SER A 25 -0.71 -4.20 -21.84
C SER A 25 -2.01 -4.59 -21.15
N TYR A 26 -2.46 -3.77 -20.19
CA TYR A 26 -3.73 -4.00 -19.50
C TYR A 26 -4.93 -3.90 -20.44
N GLY A 27 -5.01 -2.86 -21.27
CA GLY A 27 -6.06 -2.70 -22.27
C GLY A 27 -6.04 -3.84 -23.29
N LYS A 28 -4.84 -4.22 -23.78
CA LYS A 28 -4.67 -5.36 -24.70
C LYS A 28 -5.14 -6.69 -24.09
N SER A 29 -4.87 -6.93 -22.81
CA SER A 29 -5.35 -8.14 -22.12
C SER A 29 -6.87 -8.17 -22.00
N LYS A 30 -7.52 -7.03 -21.76
CA LYS A 30 -8.98 -6.94 -21.70
C LYS A 30 -9.62 -7.16 -23.06
N ASP A 31 -9.08 -6.56 -24.11
CA ASP A 31 -9.53 -6.76 -25.49
C ASP A 31 -9.35 -8.23 -25.95
N PHE A 32 -8.24 -8.85 -25.59
CA PHE A 32 -8.01 -10.26 -25.82
C PHE A 32 -9.06 -11.13 -25.11
N ASN A 33 -9.34 -10.87 -23.83
CA ASN A 33 -10.35 -11.61 -23.06
C ASN A 33 -11.75 -11.44 -23.65
N GLU A 34 -12.14 -10.26 -24.13
CA GLU A 34 -13.39 -10.05 -24.85
C GLU A 34 -13.47 -10.94 -26.09
N LYS A 35 -12.41 -11.01 -26.90
CA LYS A 35 -12.34 -11.86 -28.11
C LYS A 35 -12.43 -13.34 -27.77
N GLN A 36 -11.72 -13.78 -26.72
CA GLN A 36 -11.80 -15.18 -26.27
C GLN A 36 -13.22 -15.55 -25.82
N LEU A 37 -13.88 -14.67 -25.07
CA LEU A 37 -15.23 -14.90 -24.59
C LEU A 37 -16.24 -14.95 -25.74
N LYS A 38 -16.14 -14.04 -26.73
CA LYS A 38 -16.96 -14.05 -27.95
C LYS A 38 -16.82 -15.37 -28.74
N ASN A 39 -15.61 -15.91 -28.80
CA ASN A 39 -15.30 -17.13 -29.54
C ASN A 39 -15.54 -18.42 -28.73
N SER A 40 -15.97 -18.33 -27.48
CA SER A 40 -16.11 -19.48 -26.58
C SER A 40 -17.35 -20.34 -26.83
N GLY A 41 -18.32 -19.85 -27.62
CA GLY A 41 -19.63 -20.47 -27.79
C GLY A 41 -20.54 -20.40 -26.55
N LYS A 42 -20.11 -19.72 -25.48
CA LYS A 42 -20.90 -19.54 -24.24
C LYS A 42 -21.69 -18.25 -24.30
N ASN A 43 -22.80 -18.20 -23.60
CA ASN A 43 -23.50 -16.94 -23.34
C ASN A 43 -22.66 -16.05 -22.45
N TYR A 44 -22.58 -14.76 -22.79
CA TYR A 44 -21.79 -13.79 -22.02
C TYR A 44 -22.48 -12.42 -21.98
N ILE A 45 -22.16 -11.67 -20.94
CA ILE A 45 -22.38 -10.23 -20.88
C ILE A 45 -21.06 -9.58 -20.54
N ILE A 46 -20.61 -8.65 -21.38
CA ILE A 46 -19.38 -7.88 -21.16
C ILE A 46 -19.76 -6.47 -20.74
N LEU A 47 -19.27 -6.03 -19.57
CA LEU A 47 -19.43 -4.67 -19.09
C LEU A 47 -18.11 -3.91 -19.27
N ARG A 48 -18.09 -2.93 -20.16
CA ARG A 48 -16.97 -1.98 -20.33
C ARG A 48 -17.17 -0.83 -19.37
N LEU A 49 -16.48 -0.90 -18.23
CA LEU A 49 -16.65 0.06 -17.15
C LEU A 49 -16.00 1.41 -17.48
N GLY A 50 -16.66 2.51 -17.16
CA GLY A 50 -16.02 3.80 -16.95
C GLY A 50 -14.99 3.73 -15.81
N SER A 51 -14.41 4.86 -15.43
CA SER A 51 -13.55 4.92 -14.24
C SER A 51 -14.41 4.73 -13.00
N VAL A 52 -14.23 3.58 -12.34
CA VAL A 52 -15.04 3.20 -11.17
C VAL A 52 -14.54 3.95 -9.94
N TYR A 53 -15.42 4.71 -9.29
CA TYR A 53 -15.09 5.46 -8.09
C TYR A 53 -15.98 5.06 -6.92
N GLY A 54 -15.44 5.18 -5.71
CA GLY A 54 -16.15 4.88 -4.47
C GLY A 54 -15.18 4.68 -3.32
N TYR A 55 -15.72 4.84 -2.11
CA TYR A 55 -14.97 4.62 -0.89
C TYR A 55 -14.79 3.14 -0.59
N SER A 56 -13.60 2.77 -0.17
CA SER A 56 -13.29 1.52 0.50
C SER A 56 -12.13 1.74 1.48
N THR A 57 -12.15 1.05 2.60
CA THR A 57 -11.06 1.10 3.58
C THR A 57 -9.78 0.46 3.03
N ASP A 58 -9.89 -0.68 2.37
CA ASP A 58 -8.75 -1.56 2.11
C ASP A 58 -8.45 -1.77 0.62
N THR A 59 -9.45 -1.56 -0.25
CA THR A 59 -9.35 -1.93 -1.67
C THR A 59 -9.60 -0.78 -2.64
N ALA A 60 -9.72 0.47 -2.16
CA ALA A 60 -9.90 1.62 -3.03
C ALA A 60 -8.67 1.84 -3.92
N ARG A 61 -8.88 1.84 -5.22
CA ARG A 61 -7.85 2.24 -6.17
C ARG A 61 -7.68 3.76 -6.12
N ILE A 62 -6.65 4.20 -5.42
CA ILE A 62 -6.36 5.63 -5.23
C ILE A 62 -5.86 6.29 -6.53
N ASP A 63 -5.33 5.54 -7.47
CA ASP A 63 -4.94 6.04 -8.80
C ASP A 63 -6.13 6.45 -9.70
N ILE A 64 -7.35 6.13 -9.32
CA ILE A 64 -8.56 6.65 -9.95
C ILE A 64 -8.77 8.12 -9.52
N MET A 65 -8.84 9.02 -10.48
CA MET A 65 -8.85 10.47 -10.26
C MET A 65 -9.89 10.92 -9.23
N ALA A 66 -11.13 10.48 -9.31
CA ALA A 66 -12.17 10.87 -8.36
C ALA A 66 -11.88 10.38 -6.92
N ASN A 67 -11.31 9.17 -6.78
CA ASN A 67 -10.86 8.64 -5.49
C ASN A 67 -9.67 9.45 -4.95
N PHE A 68 -8.67 9.68 -5.80
CA PHE A 68 -7.47 10.44 -5.43
C PHE A 68 -7.82 11.86 -4.98
N PHE A 69 -8.64 12.57 -5.76
CA PHE A 69 -9.03 13.95 -5.44
C PHE A 69 -9.84 14.02 -4.15
N SER A 70 -10.79 13.11 -3.95
CA SER A 70 -11.56 13.06 -2.70
C SER A 70 -10.69 12.76 -1.48
N LYS A 71 -9.70 11.86 -1.63
CA LYS A 71 -8.75 11.56 -0.55
C LYS A 71 -7.85 12.76 -0.25
N MET A 72 -7.28 13.39 -1.28
CA MET A 72 -6.48 14.61 -1.10
C MET A 72 -7.31 15.74 -0.47
N ALA A 73 -8.57 15.88 -0.90
CA ALA A 73 -9.49 16.87 -0.32
C ALA A 73 -9.79 16.59 1.14
N SER A 74 -9.86 15.31 1.56
CA SER A 74 -10.04 14.95 2.98
C SER A 74 -8.86 15.36 3.87
N GLN A 75 -7.71 15.70 3.27
CA GLN A 75 -6.45 16.03 3.94
C GLN A 75 -6.04 17.49 3.76
N ASP A 76 -6.96 18.37 3.35
CA ASP A 76 -6.68 19.77 3.02
C ASP A 76 -5.57 19.95 1.95
N GLY A 77 -5.39 18.96 1.08
CA GLY A 77 -4.28 18.89 0.13
C GLY A 77 -4.46 19.77 -1.10
N THR A 78 -3.43 19.79 -1.96
CA THR A 78 -3.45 20.48 -3.26
C THR A 78 -3.82 19.53 -4.38
N LEU A 79 -4.83 19.89 -5.17
CA LEU A 79 -5.20 19.16 -6.39
C LEU A 79 -4.52 19.81 -7.59
N ARG A 80 -3.68 19.03 -8.29
CA ARG A 80 -3.02 19.50 -9.53
C ARG A 80 -3.91 19.19 -10.72
N LEU A 81 -4.14 20.22 -11.55
CA LEU A 81 -4.97 20.17 -12.75
C LEU A 81 -4.08 20.32 -13.97
N PHE A 82 -3.58 19.20 -14.50
CA PHE A 82 -2.76 19.19 -15.72
C PHE A 82 -3.56 19.70 -16.91
N ALA A 83 -2.96 20.54 -17.74
CA ALA A 83 -3.61 21.26 -18.84
C ALA A 83 -4.93 21.96 -18.42
N GLY A 84 -4.94 22.57 -17.23
CA GLY A 84 -6.11 23.22 -16.67
C GLY A 84 -7.27 22.29 -16.36
N GLY A 85 -7.03 20.97 -16.24
CA GLY A 85 -8.05 19.98 -15.92
C GLY A 85 -9.09 19.73 -17.03
N LYS A 86 -8.79 20.02 -18.28
CA LYS A 86 -9.72 19.88 -19.43
C LYS A 86 -9.98 18.44 -19.86
N GLN A 87 -9.24 17.47 -19.34
CA GLN A 87 -9.43 16.05 -19.68
C GLN A 87 -10.83 15.57 -19.34
N VAL A 88 -11.45 14.89 -20.31
CA VAL A 88 -12.78 14.26 -20.17
C VAL A 88 -12.64 12.85 -19.60
N LYS A 89 -13.49 12.50 -18.66
CA LYS A 89 -13.57 11.17 -18.02
C LYS A 89 -15.01 10.69 -17.96
N SER A 90 -15.19 9.41 -18.24
CA SER A 90 -16.45 8.71 -17.99
C SER A 90 -16.34 8.00 -16.67
N LEU A 91 -17.22 8.32 -15.73
CA LEU A 91 -17.20 7.84 -14.35
C LEU A 91 -18.41 6.96 -14.06
N VAL A 92 -18.25 6.01 -13.13
CA VAL A 92 -19.34 5.17 -12.63
C VAL A 92 -19.16 4.87 -11.15
N PRO A 93 -20.22 5.04 -10.32
CA PRO A 93 -20.18 4.70 -8.89
C PRO A 93 -19.97 3.20 -8.68
N LEU A 94 -19.08 2.82 -7.76
CA LEU A 94 -18.78 1.42 -7.41
C LEU A 94 -20.04 0.63 -7.05
N ILE A 95 -20.95 1.24 -6.27
CA ILE A 95 -22.18 0.58 -5.85
C ILE A 95 -23.09 0.31 -7.04
N ASP A 96 -23.19 1.24 -8.01
CA ASP A 96 -23.96 1.02 -9.21
C ASP A 96 -23.34 -0.06 -10.12
N VAL A 97 -22.01 -0.21 -10.11
CA VAL A 97 -21.35 -1.34 -10.77
C VAL A 97 -21.80 -2.66 -10.16
N ALA A 98 -21.75 -2.78 -8.83
CA ALA A 98 -22.21 -3.98 -8.11
C ALA A 98 -23.68 -4.31 -8.37
N ARG A 99 -24.54 -3.27 -8.35
CA ARG A 99 -25.97 -3.39 -8.68
C ARG A 99 -26.18 -3.86 -10.14
N CYS A 100 -25.37 -3.35 -11.06
CA CYS A 100 -25.46 -3.74 -12.46
C CYS A 100 -25.09 -5.21 -12.67
N PHE A 101 -24.05 -5.73 -12.00
CA PHE A 101 -23.74 -7.16 -12.07
C PHE A 101 -24.91 -8.01 -11.61
N LYS A 102 -25.52 -7.70 -10.47
CA LYS A 102 -26.72 -8.40 -9.99
C LYS A 102 -27.89 -8.28 -10.98
N PHE A 103 -28.15 -7.09 -11.49
CA PHE A 103 -29.21 -6.85 -12.47
C PHE A 103 -29.00 -7.70 -13.74
N MET A 104 -27.78 -7.77 -14.26
CA MET A 104 -27.46 -8.55 -15.46
C MET A 104 -27.55 -10.07 -15.22
N GLU A 105 -27.20 -10.54 -14.02
CA GLU A 105 -27.33 -11.96 -13.65
C GLU A 105 -28.78 -12.42 -13.65
N GLU A 106 -29.73 -11.55 -13.26
CA GLU A 106 -31.16 -11.82 -13.24
C GLU A 106 -31.83 -11.78 -14.63
N ARG A 107 -31.18 -11.19 -15.65
CA ARG A 107 -31.71 -10.97 -17.00
C ARG A 107 -31.46 -12.17 -17.91
N LYS A 108 -32.44 -13.10 -17.93
CA LYS A 108 -32.40 -14.30 -18.79
C LYS A 108 -32.63 -13.98 -20.27
N ASP A 109 -33.18 -12.81 -20.57
CA ASP A 109 -33.48 -12.31 -21.93
C ASP A 109 -32.24 -11.67 -22.61
N LEU A 110 -31.17 -11.40 -21.87
CA LEU A 110 -29.93 -10.85 -22.41
C LEU A 110 -28.89 -11.96 -22.53
N SER A 111 -28.27 -12.08 -23.69
CA SER A 111 -27.18 -13.02 -23.93
C SER A 111 -26.23 -12.50 -25.00
N SER A 112 -24.95 -12.88 -24.85
CA SER A 112 -23.89 -12.62 -25.82
C SER A 112 -23.81 -11.16 -26.29
N ASP A 113 -23.79 -10.24 -25.33
CA ASP A 113 -23.81 -8.80 -25.61
C ASP A 113 -22.77 -8.01 -24.80
N ILE A 114 -22.52 -6.77 -25.22
CA ILE A 114 -21.56 -5.84 -24.62
C ILE A 114 -22.30 -4.56 -24.25
N PHE A 115 -22.01 -4.03 -23.06
CA PHE A 115 -22.57 -2.77 -22.57
C PHE A 115 -21.47 -1.87 -21.99
N ASN A 116 -21.47 -0.61 -22.36
CA ASN A 116 -20.72 0.40 -21.64
C ASN A 116 -21.44 0.74 -20.34
N LEU A 117 -20.74 0.60 -19.21
CA LEU A 117 -21.28 0.94 -17.91
C LEU A 117 -20.59 2.19 -17.38
N THR A 118 -21.20 3.33 -17.67
CA THR A 118 -20.77 4.64 -17.20
C THR A 118 -22.01 5.48 -16.89
N LYS A 119 -21.88 6.41 -15.93
CA LYS A 119 -22.97 7.31 -15.58
C LYS A 119 -22.67 8.76 -15.97
N ASP A 120 -21.57 9.29 -15.47
CA ASP A 120 -21.23 10.70 -15.58
C ASP A 120 -20.08 10.91 -16.58
N THR A 121 -20.23 11.90 -17.43
CA THR A 121 -19.15 12.42 -18.27
C THR A 121 -18.76 13.79 -17.76
N VAL A 122 -17.54 13.91 -17.25
CA VAL A 122 -17.04 15.11 -16.57
C VAL A 122 -15.59 15.40 -16.95
N THR A 123 -15.17 16.63 -16.78
CA THR A 123 -13.77 17.03 -16.82
C THR A 123 -13.10 16.80 -15.47
N VAL A 124 -11.79 16.73 -15.49
CA VAL A 124 -10.98 16.64 -14.25
C VAL A 124 -11.21 17.88 -13.38
N LYS A 125 -11.38 19.06 -13.99
CA LYS A 125 -11.65 20.32 -13.29
C LYS A 125 -12.98 20.29 -12.56
N GLU A 126 -14.06 19.81 -13.19
CA GLU A 126 -15.39 19.71 -12.55
C GLU A 126 -15.33 18.84 -11.28
N VAL A 127 -14.60 17.72 -11.32
CA VAL A 127 -14.42 16.87 -10.13
C VAL A 127 -13.64 17.60 -9.03
N ALA A 128 -12.61 18.36 -9.39
CA ALA A 128 -11.85 19.16 -8.44
C ALA A 128 -12.70 20.28 -7.81
N GLU A 129 -13.57 20.91 -8.58
CA GLU A 129 -14.50 21.93 -8.09
C GLU A 129 -15.54 21.35 -7.13
N ILE A 130 -16.04 20.14 -7.40
CA ILE A 130 -16.89 19.43 -6.43
C ILE A 130 -16.13 19.17 -5.12
N CYS A 131 -14.87 18.73 -5.20
CA CYS A 131 -14.02 18.56 -4.01
C CYS A 131 -13.85 19.89 -3.25
N LYS A 132 -13.60 20.99 -3.96
CA LYS A 132 -13.46 22.33 -3.40
C LYS A 132 -14.74 22.84 -2.73
N LYS A 133 -15.90 22.51 -3.29
CA LYS A 133 -17.22 22.80 -2.72
C LYS A 133 -17.37 22.20 -1.32
N TYR A 134 -16.93 20.94 -1.13
CA TYR A 134 -17.08 20.22 0.13
C TYR A 134 -15.91 20.40 1.11
N ASN A 135 -14.75 20.81 0.62
CA ASN A 135 -13.65 21.26 1.45
C ASN A 135 -13.00 22.53 0.88
N PRO A 136 -13.44 23.73 1.30
CA PRO A 136 -12.89 25.00 0.82
C PRO A 136 -11.41 25.23 1.13
N LYS A 137 -10.81 24.50 2.05
CA LYS A 137 -9.39 24.63 2.43
C LYS A 137 -8.44 24.11 1.38
N ILE A 138 -8.88 23.19 0.49
CA ILE A 138 -8.00 22.65 -0.53
C ILE A 138 -7.58 23.71 -1.54
N THR A 139 -6.39 23.53 -2.11
CA THR A 139 -5.86 24.38 -3.17
C THR A 139 -6.02 23.68 -4.53
N LEU A 140 -6.57 24.38 -5.53
CA LEU A 140 -6.55 23.93 -6.91
C LEU A 140 -5.37 24.60 -7.63
N ARG A 141 -4.45 23.80 -8.18
CA ARG A 141 -3.27 24.30 -8.90
C ARG A 141 -3.33 23.85 -10.36
N GLU A 142 -3.65 24.78 -11.24
CA GLU A 142 -3.59 24.54 -12.68
C GLU A 142 -2.14 24.55 -13.16
N THR A 143 -1.79 23.64 -14.07
CA THR A 143 -0.49 23.59 -14.74
C THR A 143 -0.69 23.58 -16.26
N ASN A 144 0.32 24.04 -16.98
CA ASN A 144 0.32 24.07 -18.44
C ASN A 144 1.00 22.83 -19.07
N ASP A 145 1.24 21.79 -18.25
CA ASP A 145 1.87 20.57 -18.74
C ASP A 145 1.08 19.96 -19.89
N GLU A 146 1.77 19.55 -20.93
CA GLU A 146 1.17 18.79 -22.03
C GLU A 146 0.71 17.42 -21.52
N ILE A 147 -0.47 17.02 -21.94
CA ILE A 147 -1.00 15.69 -21.65
C ILE A 147 -1.22 14.93 -22.95
N PRO A 148 -0.79 13.67 -23.02
CA PRO A 148 -0.81 12.90 -24.27
C PRO A 148 -2.23 12.56 -24.75
N ASN A 149 -3.24 12.66 -23.89
CA ASN A 149 -4.62 12.31 -24.23
C ASN A 149 -5.62 13.16 -23.45
N MET A 150 -6.45 13.92 -24.19
CA MET A 150 -7.53 14.75 -23.63
C MET A 150 -8.73 13.93 -23.16
N GLY A 151 -8.72 12.62 -23.35
CA GLY A 151 -9.77 11.72 -22.93
C GLY A 151 -10.85 11.49 -23.98
N PHE A 152 -11.83 10.72 -23.57
CA PHE A 152 -13.02 10.41 -24.36
C PHE A 152 -14.18 10.10 -23.41
N SER A 153 -15.41 10.14 -23.94
CA SER A 153 -16.58 9.70 -23.19
C SER A 153 -17.23 8.47 -23.79
N LEU A 154 -17.83 7.67 -22.92
CA LEU A 154 -18.57 6.46 -23.29
C LEU A 154 -20.08 6.75 -23.29
N SER A 155 -20.80 6.24 -24.28
CA SER A 155 -22.25 6.22 -24.29
C SER A 155 -22.79 5.18 -23.33
N ASN A 156 -23.79 5.54 -22.54
CA ASN A 156 -24.53 4.60 -21.68
C ASN A 156 -25.94 4.28 -22.22
N ASN A 157 -26.25 4.72 -23.41
CA ASN A 157 -27.60 4.60 -24.01
C ASN A 157 -28.05 3.15 -24.09
N LYS A 158 -27.16 2.22 -24.39
CA LYS A 158 -27.49 0.81 -24.54
C LYS A 158 -27.87 0.17 -23.20
N ILE A 159 -27.10 0.44 -22.13
CA ILE A 159 -27.42 -0.11 -20.81
C ILE A 159 -28.73 0.47 -20.24
N LEU A 160 -28.98 1.75 -20.46
CA LEU A 160 -30.23 2.39 -20.03
C LEU A 160 -31.47 1.77 -20.71
N LYS A 161 -31.37 1.38 -21.98
CA LYS A 161 -32.43 0.68 -22.72
C LYS A 161 -32.78 -0.69 -22.11
N THR A 162 -31.89 -1.31 -21.34
CA THR A 162 -32.21 -2.54 -20.62
C THR A 162 -33.14 -2.33 -19.42
N GLY A 163 -33.39 -1.08 -19.02
CA GLY A 163 -34.14 -0.70 -17.83
C GLY A 163 -33.27 -0.53 -16.58
N PHE A 164 -31.95 -0.68 -16.69
CA PHE A 164 -31.03 -0.39 -15.57
C PHE A 164 -31.09 1.09 -15.20
N LYS A 165 -31.14 1.37 -13.90
CA LYS A 165 -31.17 2.74 -13.36
C LYS A 165 -29.99 2.97 -12.42
N PHE A 166 -29.20 4.01 -12.68
CA PHE A 166 -28.21 4.50 -11.74
C PHE A 166 -28.88 5.22 -10.58
N LEU A 167 -28.42 4.95 -9.35
CA LEU A 167 -28.98 5.55 -8.14
C LEU A 167 -28.06 6.57 -7.48
N TYR A 168 -26.75 6.44 -7.65
CA TYR A 168 -25.77 7.26 -6.94
C TYR A 168 -25.25 8.38 -7.84
N ASN A 169 -25.19 9.60 -7.35
CA ASN A 169 -24.66 10.74 -8.09
C ASN A 169 -23.23 11.09 -7.66
N LEU A 170 -22.50 11.75 -8.54
CA LEU A 170 -21.09 12.07 -8.35
C LEU A 170 -20.86 13.07 -7.19
N ASP A 171 -21.68 14.10 -7.12
CA ASP A 171 -21.54 15.18 -6.13
C ASP A 171 -21.67 14.63 -4.69
N GLU A 172 -22.73 13.86 -4.41
CA GLU A 172 -22.94 13.25 -3.10
C GLU A 172 -21.93 12.16 -2.79
N SER A 173 -21.53 11.39 -3.79
CA SER A 173 -20.49 10.35 -3.61
C SER A 173 -19.14 10.96 -3.25
N ILE A 174 -18.74 12.07 -3.87
CA ILE A 174 -17.50 12.81 -3.53
C ILE A 174 -17.59 13.35 -2.09
N LYS A 175 -18.72 13.96 -1.72
CA LYS A 175 -18.98 14.41 -0.35
C LYS A 175 -18.80 13.28 0.66
N GLU A 176 -19.43 12.14 0.38
CA GLU A 176 -19.33 10.95 1.24
C GLU A 176 -17.89 10.43 1.33
N MET A 177 -17.17 10.35 0.21
CA MET A 177 -15.77 9.91 0.18
C MET A 177 -14.88 10.84 0.99
N ILE A 178 -14.98 12.16 0.82
CA ILE A 178 -14.22 13.15 1.61
C ILE A 178 -14.50 12.96 3.10
N PHE A 179 -15.76 12.84 3.48
CA PHE A 179 -16.17 12.64 4.88
C PHE A 179 -15.62 11.32 5.46
N LYS A 180 -15.73 10.21 4.73
CA LYS A 180 -15.23 8.91 5.18
C LYS A 180 -13.71 8.88 5.29
N TRP A 181 -13.00 9.45 4.32
CA TRP A 181 -11.55 9.54 4.39
C TRP A 181 -11.04 10.53 5.43
N SER A 182 -11.76 11.64 5.70
CA SER A 182 -11.40 12.54 6.78
C SER A 182 -11.48 11.88 8.16
N LYS A 183 -12.41 10.95 8.34
CA LYS A 183 -12.48 10.14 9.56
C LYS A 183 -11.34 9.13 9.67
N GLN A 184 -10.86 8.58 8.55
CA GLN A 184 -9.68 7.70 8.56
C GLN A 184 -8.39 8.44 8.91
N ASN A 185 -8.35 9.76 8.70
CA ASN A 185 -7.19 10.61 8.96
C ASN A 185 -7.08 11.10 10.41
N LEU A 186 -7.83 10.54 11.36
CA LEU A 186 -7.57 10.76 12.79
C LEU A 186 -6.14 10.33 13.17
N ILE A 187 -5.57 9.39 12.40
CA ILE A 187 -4.17 8.99 12.48
C ILE A 187 -3.46 9.52 11.24
N LYS A 188 -3.07 10.77 11.27
CA LYS A 188 -2.12 11.33 10.29
C LYS A 188 -0.72 10.87 10.69
N ASP A 189 -0.17 10.00 9.86
CA ASP A 189 1.09 9.29 10.11
C ASP A 189 2.29 10.16 10.51
N LEU A 190 2.31 11.41 10.13
CA LEU A 190 3.45 12.31 10.31
C LEU A 190 3.20 13.40 11.35
N GLU A 191 1.98 13.54 11.86
CA GLU A 191 1.63 14.56 12.83
C GLU A 191 1.71 14.09 14.29
N HIS A 192 1.87 12.76 14.51
CA HIS A 192 1.96 12.20 15.85
C HIS A 192 3.34 12.37 16.48
N VAL A 193 4.38 12.48 15.66
CA VAL A 193 5.75 12.69 16.13
C VAL A 193 6.36 13.88 15.42
N ARG A 194 6.82 14.85 16.20
CA ARG A 194 7.47 16.05 15.70
C ARG A 194 8.90 16.15 16.23
N ASP A 195 9.80 16.54 15.36
CA ASP A 195 11.08 17.08 15.76
C ASP A 195 10.90 18.45 16.42
N GLY A 196 11.91 18.94 17.12
CA GLY A 196 11.87 20.29 17.69
C GLY A 196 11.75 21.35 16.58
N ASP A 197 10.89 22.32 16.82
CA ASP A 197 10.78 23.50 15.97
C ASP A 197 11.98 24.43 16.22
N ASN A 198 12.54 25.02 15.16
CA ASN A 198 13.64 25.99 15.26
C ASN A 198 14.82 25.52 16.13
N GLU A 199 15.46 24.44 15.73
CA GLU A 199 16.65 23.93 16.40
C GLU A 199 17.82 24.93 16.27
N PHE A 200 18.45 25.25 17.40
CA PHE A 200 19.67 26.04 17.47
C PHE A 200 20.82 25.14 17.95
N ILE A 201 21.91 25.12 17.20
CA ILE A 201 23.09 24.30 17.50
C ILE A 201 24.33 25.22 17.52
N ASP A 202 25.10 25.15 18.62
CA ASP A 202 26.40 25.82 18.74
C ASP A 202 27.38 24.88 19.47
N GLU A 203 28.58 25.42 19.81
CA GLU A 203 29.63 24.62 20.51
C GLU A 203 29.21 24.16 21.92
N ARG A 204 28.18 24.74 22.50
CA ARG A 204 27.63 24.35 23.82
C ARG A 204 26.61 23.22 23.74
N GLY A 205 26.07 22.94 22.53
CA GLY A 205 25.09 21.90 22.30
C GLY A 205 23.90 22.35 21.46
N LYS A 206 22.73 21.77 21.74
CA LYS A 206 21.52 21.93 20.94
C LYS A 206 20.36 22.43 21.80
N ILE A 207 19.62 23.40 21.28
CA ILE A 207 18.32 23.83 21.82
C ILE A 207 17.24 23.42 20.84
N SER A 208 16.26 22.63 21.31
CA SER A 208 15.07 22.25 20.52
C SER A 208 13.84 22.83 21.20
N ASN A 209 13.04 23.58 20.46
CA ASN A 209 11.80 24.15 20.94
C ASN A 209 10.62 23.31 20.43
N HIS A 210 9.61 23.15 21.27
CA HIS A 210 8.37 22.48 20.89
C HIS A 210 7.18 23.40 21.14
N GLU A 211 6.54 23.88 20.08
CA GLU A 211 5.34 24.67 20.19
C GLU A 211 4.16 23.82 20.60
N LEU A 212 3.44 24.22 21.63
CA LEU A 212 2.25 23.55 22.13
C LEU A 212 1.00 24.40 21.79
N THR A 213 0.03 23.78 21.14
CA THR A 213 -1.22 24.43 20.75
C THR A 213 -2.18 24.67 21.91
N GLU A 214 -1.96 24.00 23.05
CA GLU A 214 -2.79 24.09 24.24
C GLU A 214 -1.92 24.31 25.49
N PRO A 215 -2.38 25.10 26.47
CA PRO A 215 -1.69 25.26 27.73
C PRO A 215 -1.64 23.92 28.49
N ILE A 216 -0.52 23.67 29.17
CA ILE A 216 -0.34 22.53 30.08
C ILE A 216 -0.29 23.05 31.53
N ASN A 217 -0.83 22.29 32.46
CA ASN A 217 -0.81 22.60 33.88
C ASN A 217 -0.28 21.45 34.77
N LEU A 218 0.07 20.31 34.13
CA LEU A 218 0.68 19.19 34.81
C LEU A 218 1.75 18.54 33.92
N ILE A 219 2.91 18.24 34.52
CA ILE A 219 4.00 17.52 33.87
C ILE A 219 4.25 16.25 34.67
N GLY A 220 4.11 15.10 34.00
CA GLY A 220 4.47 13.81 34.55
C GLY A 220 5.84 13.36 34.02
N LEU A 221 6.81 13.11 34.89
CA LEU A 221 8.08 12.49 34.51
C LEU A 221 7.94 10.98 34.59
N ILE A 222 8.14 10.27 33.47
CA ILE A 222 7.93 8.84 33.37
C ILE A 222 9.22 8.14 32.93
N HIS A 223 9.60 7.12 33.72
CA HIS A 223 10.70 6.21 33.38
C HIS A 223 10.14 4.84 33.03
N SER A 224 10.65 4.25 31.96
CA SER A 224 10.22 2.93 31.49
C SER A 224 11.41 2.09 31.08
N LYS A 225 11.40 0.82 31.48
CA LYS A 225 12.48 -0.12 31.17
C LYS A 225 12.32 -0.69 29.76
N LYS A 226 13.42 -0.96 29.09
CA LYS A 226 13.48 -1.71 27.84
C LYS A 226 12.64 -2.98 27.92
N GLY A 227 11.91 -3.29 26.84
CA GLY A 227 11.10 -4.49 26.72
C GLY A 227 9.75 -4.44 27.46
N THR A 228 9.38 -3.30 28.05
CA THR A 228 8.06 -3.13 28.66
C THR A 228 7.05 -2.53 27.69
N ILE A 229 5.77 -2.64 28.03
CA ILE A 229 4.64 -1.99 27.33
C ILE A 229 3.96 -1.03 28.29
N ARG A 230 3.58 0.14 27.79
CA ARG A 230 2.65 1.04 28.46
C ARG A 230 1.49 1.42 27.54
N ALA A 231 0.50 2.09 28.09
CA ALA A 231 -0.74 2.50 27.44
C ALA A 231 -1.68 1.31 27.15
N ASN A 232 -1.90 0.88 25.91
CA ASN A 232 -3.02 0.00 25.54
C ASN A 232 -4.37 0.61 25.96
N HIS A 233 -4.54 1.89 25.60
CA HIS A 233 -5.73 2.68 25.93
C HIS A 233 -5.94 3.82 24.93
N TYR A 234 -7.03 4.53 25.10
CA TYR A 234 -7.29 5.80 24.42
C TYR A 234 -7.87 6.84 25.38
N HIS A 235 -7.84 8.09 24.96
CA HIS A 235 -8.41 9.22 25.70
C HIS A 235 -9.59 9.78 24.91
N PRO A 236 -10.83 9.76 25.42
CA PRO A 236 -12.01 10.24 24.67
C PRO A 236 -11.98 11.74 24.38
N GLN A 237 -11.43 12.54 25.28
CA GLN A 237 -11.51 13.99 25.24
C GLN A 237 -10.15 14.69 25.23
N GLN A 238 -9.10 14.04 25.75
CA GLN A 238 -7.80 14.63 25.98
C GLN A 238 -6.84 14.30 24.83
N GLU A 239 -6.09 15.33 24.38
CA GLU A 239 -4.88 15.14 23.59
C GLU A 239 -3.71 14.86 24.53
N GLN A 240 -3.02 13.75 24.37
CA GLN A 240 -1.82 13.43 25.14
C GLN A 240 -0.58 13.87 24.36
N LYS A 241 0.34 14.55 25.07
CA LYS A 241 1.63 14.98 24.52
C LYS A 241 2.75 14.36 25.35
N CYS A 242 3.70 13.68 24.70
CA CYS A 242 4.84 13.05 25.35
C CYS A 242 6.15 13.54 24.72
N LEU A 243 6.95 14.30 25.47
CA LEU A 243 8.28 14.73 25.03
C LEU A 243 9.32 13.72 25.53
N PHE A 244 9.97 13.05 24.61
CA PHE A 244 10.98 12.04 24.92
C PHE A 244 12.33 12.68 25.17
N THR A 245 12.82 12.58 26.41
CA THR A 245 14.08 13.20 26.83
C THR A 245 15.25 12.22 26.84
N LYS A 246 14.98 10.91 26.71
CA LYS A 246 15.98 9.86 26.58
C LYS A 246 15.35 8.58 26.04
N GLY A 247 16.10 7.86 25.20
CA GLY A 247 15.74 6.53 24.72
C GLY A 247 14.88 6.54 23.44
N GLN A 248 14.33 5.37 23.14
CA GLN A 248 13.58 5.13 21.92
C GLN A 248 12.42 4.18 22.17
N ILE A 249 11.30 4.41 21.49
CA ILE A 249 10.13 3.55 21.52
C ILE A 249 9.60 3.23 20.11
N ILE A 250 8.81 2.15 20.01
CA ILE A 250 7.83 1.97 18.94
C ILE A 250 6.48 2.34 19.52
N GLU A 251 5.83 3.31 18.96
CA GLU A 251 4.47 3.69 19.28
C GLU A 251 3.51 3.11 18.23
N ILE A 252 2.43 2.47 18.69
CA ILE A 252 1.44 1.83 17.83
C ILE A 252 0.11 2.54 18.05
N PHE A 253 -0.55 2.92 16.96
CA PHE A 253 -1.81 3.65 16.96
C PHE A 253 -2.91 2.88 16.27
N GLN A 254 -4.16 3.09 16.71
CA GLN A 254 -5.36 2.64 16.02
C GLN A 254 -6.51 3.62 16.25
N ASP A 255 -7.22 3.97 15.18
CA ASP A 255 -8.44 4.77 15.27
C ASP A 255 -9.60 3.91 15.78
N ILE A 256 -10.09 4.21 16.97
CA ILE A 256 -11.22 3.45 17.57
C ILE A 256 -12.57 3.81 16.98
N LEU A 257 -12.69 4.97 16.33
CA LEU A 257 -13.94 5.36 15.67
C LEU A 257 -14.14 4.62 14.34
N ASN A 258 -13.09 3.99 13.84
CA ASN A 258 -13.14 3.14 12.67
C ASN A 258 -12.65 1.73 13.04
N PRO A 259 -13.57 0.77 13.31
CA PRO A 259 -13.20 -0.59 13.72
C PRO A 259 -12.28 -1.33 12.74
N ASN A 260 -12.27 -0.90 11.47
CA ASN A 260 -11.42 -1.46 10.43
C ASN A 260 -10.13 -0.64 10.21
N SER A 261 -9.85 0.33 11.07
CA SER A 261 -8.61 1.10 10.98
C SER A 261 -7.40 0.18 11.14
N PRO A 262 -6.43 0.24 10.22
CA PRO A 262 -5.19 -0.50 10.40
C PRO A 262 -4.43 0.03 11.61
N LYS A 263 -3.69 -0.85 12.26
CA LYS A 263 -2.67 -0.42 13.20
C LYS A 263 -1.54 0.24 12.43
N ILE A 264 -1.00 1.32 12.98
CA ILE A 264 0.14 2.05 12.43
C ILE A 264 1.24 2.07 13.47
N THR A 265 2.46 1.83 13.05
CA THR A 265 3.65 1.91 13.92
C THR A 265 4.43 3.18 13.61
N GLN A 266 5.04 3.77 14.64
CA GLN A 266 5.95 4.88 14.50
C GLN A 266 7.08 4.77 15.53
N VAL A 267 8.31 5.05 15.11
CA VAL A 267 9.44 5.19 16.03
C VAL A 267 9.44 6.60 16.59
N VAL A 268 9.61 6.70 17.91
CA VAL A 268 9.82 7.97 18.59
C VAL A 268 11.18 7.93 19.25
N ASN A 269 12.01 8.91 18.94
CA ASN A 269 13.38 9.05 19.43
C ASN A 269 13.50 10.15 20.48
N GLU A 270 14.62 10.18 21.14
CA GLU A 270 15.02 11.28 22.01
C GLU A 270 14.92 12.64 21.28
N GLY A 271 14.39 13.64 21.96
CA GLY A 271 14.15 14.99 21.43
C GLY A 271 12.84 15.15 20.65
N GLN A 272 12.10 14.09 20.40
CA GLN A 272 10.84 14.17 19.66
C GLN A 272 9.63 14.29 20.58
N LEU A 273 8.61 14.99 20.09
CA LEU A 273 7.31 15.15 20.75
C LEU A 273 6.28 14.23 20.07
N SER A 274 5.74 13.26 20.82
CA SER A 274 4.57 12.46 20.38
C SER A 274 3.28 13.17 20.77
N ILE A 275 2.33 13.27 19.84
CA ILE A 275 1.03 13.90 20.03
C ILE A 275 -0.06 12.89 19.69
N ILE A 276 -0.81 12.47 20.70
CA ILE A 276 -1.87 11.47 20.58
C ILE A 276 -3.21 12.18 20.70
N LYS A 277 -3.99 12.17 19.61
CA LYS A 277 -5.29 12.83 19.54
C LYS A 277 -6.36 12.07 20.32
N PRO A 278 -7.46 12.72 20.74
CA PRO A 278 -8.61 12.04 21.31
C PRO A 278 -9.12 10.91 20.41
N ASN A 279 -9.59 9.83 21.03
CA ASN A 279 -10.09 8.62 20.36
C ASN A 279 -9.08 7.85 19.51
N VAL A 280 -7.78 8.12 19.67
CA VAL A 280 -6.71 7.30 19.11
C VAL A 280 -6.21 6.35 20.19
N ALA A 281 -6.45 5.05 19.99
CA ALA A 281 -5.84 4.02 20.83
C ALA A 281 -4.33 3.98 20.53
N HIS A 282 -3.53 3.90 21.58
CA HIS A 282 -2.09 3.88 21.46
C HIS A 282 -1.44 2.93 22.43
N THR A 283 -0.27 2.46 22.06
CA THR A 283 0.60 1.59 22.86
C THR A 283 2.05 1.97 22.64
N MET A 284 2.81 2.02 23.71
CA MET A 284 4.24 2.33 23.70
C MET A 284 5.03 1.07 24.01
N VAL A 285 5.83 0.58 23.09
CA VAL A 285 6.79 -0.51 23.25
C VAL A 285 8.18 0.08 23.41
N PHE A 286 8.79 -0.09 24.58
CA PHE A 286 10.07 0.51 24.91
C PHE A 286 11.22 -0.35 24.37
N THR A 287 11.94 0.18 23.39
CA THR A 287 13.08 -0.50 22.74
C THR A 287 14.40 -0.29 23.49
N GLU A 288 14.43 0.76 24.34
CA GLU A 288 15.51 1.13 25.24
C GLU A 288 14.94 1.59 26.59
N ASP A 289 15.82 1.76 27.60
CA ASP A 289 15.44 2.46 28.82
C ASP A 289 15.13 3.91 28.51
N THR A 290 13.88 4.29 28.69
CA THR A 290 13.33 5.53 28.16
C THR A 290 12.81 6.44 29.27
N THR A 291 13.07 7.73 29.13
CA THR A 291 12.51 8.78 29.98
C THR A 291 11.75 9.78 29.11
N PHE A 292 10.54 10.12 29.51
CA PHE A 292 9.73 11.12 28.82
C PHE A 292 8.88 11.94 29.76
N LEU A 293 8.55 13.15 29.31
CA LEU A 293 7.61 14.05 29.98
C LEU A 293 6.23 13.86 29.36
N ASN A 294 5.25 13.52 30.18
CA ASN A 294 3.85 13.55 29.81
C ASN A 294 3.29 14.95 30.12
N LEU A 295 2.93 15.70 29.09
CA LEU A 295 2.46 17.08 29.16
C LEU A 295 0.94 17.05 29.11
N VAL A 296 0.29 17.40 30.21
CA VAL A 296 -1.16 17.21 30.37
C VAL A 296 -1.84 18.57 30.57
N ARG A 297 -2.99 18.73 29.92
CA ARG A 297 -3.98 19.75 30.23
C ARG A 297 -5.07 19.17 31.10
N GLY A 298 -5.39 19.84 32.21
CA GLY A 298 -6.43 19.40 33.14
C GLY A 298 -5.89 18.58 34.31
N GLU A 299 -6.80 18.04 35.09
CA GLU A 299 -6.47 17.20 36.25
C GLU A 299 -6.26 15.76 35.81
N ARG A 300 -5.25 15.12 36.34
CA ARG A 300 -5.02 13.68 36.20
C ARG A 300 -5.54 13.00 37.44
N ASP A 301 -6.80 12.60 37.39
CA ASP A 301 -7.40 11.82 38.46
C ASP A 301 -7.04 10.33 38.31
N HIS A 302 -6.17 9.87 39.20
CA HIS A 302 -5.76 8.46 39.24
C HIS A 302 -6.87 7.52 39.75
N GLU A 303 -7.81 8.04 40.52
CA GLU A 303 -8.94 7.25 41.04
C GLU A 303 -9.97 6.93 39.95
N ASN A 304 -10.09 7.82 38.94
CA ASN A 304 -10.94 7.63 37.78
C ASN A 304 -10.17 7.09 36.55
N TYR A 305 -8.98 6.54 36.75
CA TYR A 305 -8.18 5.94 35.68
C TYR A 305 -8.96 4.76 35.06
N GLY A 306 -9.33 4.93 33.77
CA GLY A 306 -10.11 3.96 33.01
C GLY A 306 -11.59 4.24 32.90
N ILE A 307 -12.13 5.30 33.54
CA ILE A 307 -13.56 5.62 33.49
C ILE A 307 -13.84 6.91 32.68
N SER A 308 -13.16 8.01 32.98
CA SER A 308 -13.44 9.30 32.34
C SER A 308 -12.33 9.83 31.46
N HIS A 309 -11.06 9.64 31.84
CA HIS A 309 -9.91 10.21 31.12
C HIS A 309 -9.13 9.19 30.30
N THR A 310 -9.20 7.92 30.67
CA THR A 310 -8.44 6.85 30.02
C THR A 310 -9.30 5.59 29.96
N ILE A 311 -9.55 5.12 28.73
CA ILE A 311 -10.31 3.88 28.51
C ILE A 311 -9.37 2.80 28.00
N ARG A 312 -9.31 1.68 28.72
CA ARG A 312 -8.47 0.53 28.32
C ARG A 312 -8.94 -0.05 26.99
N HIS A 313 -7.96 -0.29 26.11
CA HIS A 313 -8.16 -0.89 24.81
C HIS A 313 -6.95 -1.76 24.48
N TRP A 314 -7.06 -3.05 24.79
CA TRP A 314 -5.99 -4.00 24.58
C TRP A 314 -5.91 -4.41 23.11
N PHE A 315 -4.98 -3.84 22.35
CA PHE A 315 -4.79 -4.15 20.95
C PHE A 315 -3.36 -4.54 20.56
N VAL A 316 -2.42 -4.45 21.52
CA VAL A 316 -1.04 -4.96 21.40
C VAL A 316 -0.76 -5.86 22.60
N ASP A 317 -0.44 -7.12 22.34
CA ASP A 317 -0.11 -8.11 23.34
C ASP A 317 1.41 -8.35 23.45
N GLU A 318 1.80 -9.20 24.39
CA GLU A 318 3.20 -9.59 24.61
C GLU A 318 3.84 -10.27 23.39
N ALA A 319 3.06 -11.05 22.64
CA ALA A 319 3.56 -11.74 21.45
C ALA A 319 3.91 -10.74 20.34
N GLU A 320 3.02 -9.77 20.11
CA GLU A 320 3.23 -8.70 19.12
C GLU A 320 4.40 -7.79 19.55
N LYS A 321 4.49 -7.42 20.83
CA LYS A 321 5.66 -6.69 21.36
C LYS A 321 6.96 -7.41 21.05
N ASN A 322 7.05 -8.69 21.39
CA ASN A 322 8.26 -9.48 21.18
C ASN A 322 8.60 -9.65 19.70
N LEU A 323 7.58 -9.71 18.84
CA LEU A 323 7.75 -9.72 17.40
C LEU A 323 8.36 -8.40 16.91
N LEU A 324 7.81 -7.26 17.31
CA LEU A 324 8.31 -5.94 16.93
C LEU A 324 9.75 -5.71 17.42
N MET A 325 10.03 -6.01 18.69
CA MET A 325 11.36 -5.91 19.29
C MET A 325 12.42 -6.70 18.51
N ARG A 326 12.06 -7.83 17.93
CA ARG A 326 12.95 -8.69 17.15
C ARG A 326 13.10 -8.27 15.70
N CYS A 327 12.01 -7.81 15.05
CA CYS A 327 11.96 -7.64 13.60
C CYS A 327 12.13 -6.19 13.14
N TYR A 328 11.80 -5.18 13.97
CA TYR A 328 11.83 -3.78 13.57
C TYR A 328 13.25 -3.28 13.30
N LYS A 329 13.41 -2.41 12.31
CA LYS A 329 14.70 -1.85 11.87
C LYS A 329 14.71 -0.36 12.09
N PHE A 330 15.53 0.08 13.04
CA PHE A 330 15.68 1.49 13.45
C PHE A 330 16.72 2.24 12.62
N GLU A 331 17.57 1.51 11.89
CA GLU A 331 18.65 2.06 11.11
C GLU A 331 18.54 1.63 9.65
N CYS A 332 19.08 2.46 8.78
CA CYS A 332 19.22 2.12 7.37
C CYS A 332 20.17 0.94 7.19
N ARG A 333 19.67 -0.14 6.60
CA ARG A 333 20.45 -1.37 6.38
C ARG A 333 21.57 -1.21 5.36
N SER A 334 21.59 -0.08 4.62
CA SER A 334 22.62 0.24 3.64
C SER A 334 23.76 1.09 4.23
N CYS A 335 23.45 2.13 5.01
CA CYS A 335 24.44 3.07 5.52
C CYS A 335 24.51 3.22 7.04
N GLY A 336 23.65 2.52 7.81
CA GLY A 336 23.62 2.59 9.27
C GLY A 336 22.98 3.85 9.86
N ASN A 337 22.54 4.81 9.02
CA ASN A 337 21.96 6.06 9.51
C ASN A 337 20.55 5.81 10.11
N ASN A 338 20.22 6.49 11.20
CA ASN A 338 18.93 6.36 11.90
C ASN A 338 17.86 7.37 11.42
N LYS A 339 18.18 8.30 10.52
CA LYS A 339 17.23 9.24 9.93
C LYS A 339 16.39 8.54 8.86
N LEU A 340 15.42 7.79 9.34
CA LEU A 340 14.47 7.05 8.49
C LEU A 340 13.11 7.74 8.53
N LYS A 341 12.63 8.15 7.35
CA LYS A 341 11.31 8.75 7.16
C LYS A 341 10.36 7.75 6.54
N ARG A 342 9.24 7.46 7.20
CA ARG A 342 8.20 6.60 6.63
C ARG A 342 7.54 7.29 5.43
N VAL A 343 7.50 6.59 4.29
CA VAL A 343 6.89 7.09 3.05
C VAL A 343 5.56 6.43 2.74
N VAL A 344 5.35 5.20 3.19
CA VAL A 344 4.07 4.49 3.04
C VAL A 344 3.89 3.46 4.17
N SER A 345 2.67 3.32 4.65
CA SER A 345 2.23 2.23 5.53
C SER A 345 0.98 1.59 4.96
N LEU A 346 0.98 0.27 4.87
CA LEU A 346 -0.17 -0.55 4.52
C LEU A 346 -0.75 -1.27 5.75
N GLY A 347 -0.38 -0.79 6.94
CA GLY A 347 -0.77 -1.42 8.20
C GLY A 347 -0.13 -2.79 8.41
N TYR A 348 -0.78 -3.62 9.22
CA TYR A 348 -0.31 -4.97 9.53
C TYR A 348 -0.82 -5.97 8.49
N GLN A 349 0.09 -6.72 7.89
CA GLN A 349 -0.18 -7.68 6.83
C GLN A 349 0.41 -9.06 7.15
N PRO A 350 -0.23 -10.15 6.71
CA PRO A 350 0.37 -11.47 6.75
C PRO A 350 1.56 -11.56 5.77
N LEU A 351 2.44 -12.53 5.99
CA LEU A 351 3.51 -12.80 5.02
C LEU A 351 2.90 -13.30 3.69
N ALA A 352 3.40 -12.78 2.58
CA ALA A 352 3.04 -13.25 1.26
C ALA A 352 3.32 -14.76 1.11
N ASN A 353 2.42 -15.47 0.43
CA ASN A 353 2.48 -16.92 0.23
C ASN A 353 2.35 -17.77 1.51
N ASN A 354 2.05 -17.18 2.67
CA ASN A 354 1.72 -17.91 3.88
C ASN A 354 0.21 -18.22 3.91
N LEU A 355 -0.23 -19.10 3.01
CA LEU A 355 -1.63 -19.46 2.86
C LEU A 355 -2.10 -20.30 4.05
N LEU A 356 -3.23 -19.90 4.64
CA LEU A 356 -3.87 -20.64 5.72
C LEU A 356 -4.47 -21.95 5.19
N ARG A 357 -4.32 -23.02 5.96
CA ARG A 357 -4.87 -24.34 5.63
C ARG A 357 -6.29 -24.54 6.16
N LYS A 358 -6.64 -23.79 7.22
CA LYS A 358 -7.95 -23.82 7.88
C LYS A 358 -8.46 -22.42 8.11
N LYS A 359 -9.78 -22.23 8.10
CA LYS A 359 -10.46 -20.94 8.27
C LYS A 359 -10.08 -20.24 9.59
N ASP A 360 -9.91 -21.03 10.65
CA ASP A 360 -9.65 -20.51 12.01
C ASP A 360 -8.15 -20.51 12.38
N GLU A 361 -7.28 -20.77 11.42
CA GLU A 361 -5.83 -20.73 11.62
C GLU A 361 -5.37 -19.28 11.80
N LYS A 362 -4.67 -19.01 12.91
CA LYS A 362 -4.10 -17.69 13.18
C LYS A 362 -2.77 -17.56 12.45
N CYS A 363 -2.56 -16.42 11.78
CA CYS A 363 -1.27 -16.05 11.23
C CYS A 363 -0.70 -14.83 11.95
N GLU A 364 0.61 -14.75 12.00
CA GLU A 364 1.30 -13.54 12.48
C GLU A 364 1.15 -12.44 11.43
N LEU A 365 0.89 -11.24 11.93
CA LEU A 365 0.83 -10.03 11.12
C LEU A 365 2.06 -9.17 11.40
N TYR A 366 2.59 -8.53 10.38
CA TYR A 366 3.77 -7.67 10.43
C TYR A 366 3.45 -6.30 9.86
N PRO A 367 4.00 -5.21 10.41
CA PRO A 367 3.91 -3.90 9.77
C PRO A 367 4.46 -3.98 8.34
N LEU A 368 3.65 -3.59 7.36
CA LEU A 368 4.08 -3.46 5.97
C LEU A 368 4.26 -1.98 5.64
N GLU A 369 5.43 -1.48 5.91
CA GLU A 369 5.78 -0.07 5.81
C GLU A 369 7.10 0.08 5.06
N VAL A 370 7.25 1.18 4.33
CA VAL A 370 8.50 1.55 3.65
C VAL A 370 9.05 2.81 4.29
N ASN A 371 10.30 2.74 4.71
CA ASN A 371 11.08 3.85 5.22
C ASN A 371 12.11 4.29 4.18
N TYR A 372 12.26 5.58 4.02
CA TYR A 372 13.26 6.25 3.20
C TYR A 372 14.39 6.77 4.07
N CYS A 373 15.62 6.50 3.71
CA CYS A 373 16.79 7.04 4.39
C CYS A 373 17.18 8.39 3.80
N GLU A 374 17.13 9.44 4.60
CA GLU A 374 17.48 10.79 4.16
C GLU A 374 18.98 10.96 3.84
N ASN A 375 19.83 10.06 4.35
CA ASN A 375 21.28 10.13 4.12
C ASN A 375 21.72 9.47 2.79
N CYS A 376 21.29 8.25 2.52
CA CYS A 376 21.76 7.50 1.33
C CYS A 376 20.64 7.22 0.31
N HIS A 377 19.45 7.73 0.53
CA HIS A 377 18.27 7.60 -0.35
C HIS A 377 17.77 6.17 -0.54
N ASN A 378 18.21 5.24 0.30
CA ASN A 378 17.71 3.86 0.28
C ASN A 378 16.26 3.79 0.80
N CYS A 379 15.43 3.02 0.12
CA CYS A 379 14.10 2.64 0.61
C CYS A 379 14.14 1.22 1.16
N GLN A 380 13.65 1.02 2.37
CA GLN A 380 13.63 -0.28 3.04
C GLN A 380 12.31 -0.53 3.79
N LEU A 381 11.98 -1.80 4.00
CA LEU A 381 10.87 -2.16 4.89
C LEU A 381 11.24 -1.84 6.34
N SER A 382 10.25 -1.40 7.13
CA SER A 382 10.40 -1.12 8.56
C SER A 382 10.73 -2.38 9.38
N VAL A 383 10.34 -3.56 8.89
CA VAL A 383 10.62 -4.84 9.54
C VAL A 383 11.45 -5.76 8.65
N ALA A 384 12.28 -6.61 9.28
CA ALA A 384 12.97 -7.71 8.61
C ALA A 384 12.58 -9.01 9.30
N VAL A 385 11.73 -9.78 8.64
CA VAL A 385 11.27 -11.07 9.14
C VAL A 385 12.38 -12.12 9.02
N ASP A 386 12.41 -13.07 9.95
CA ASP A 386 13.36 -14.18 9.91
C ASP A 386 13.30 -14.91 8.57
N GLN A 387 14.45 -14.99 7.89
CA GLN A 387 14.55 -15.59 6.57
C GLN A 387 14.16 -17.07 6.54
N LYS A 388 14.40 -17.82 7.62
CA LYS A 388 13.99 -19.22 7.72
C LYS A 388 12.47 -19.34 7.72
N LYS A 389 11.78 -18.42 8.41
CA LYS A 389 10.33 -18.36 8.44
C LYS A 389 9.73 -18.07 7.08
N MET A 390 10.36 -17.18 6.31
CA MET A 390 9.87 -16.78 4.99
C MET A 390 10.19 -17.80 3.90
N PHE A 391 11.35 -18.44 3.94
CA PHE A 391 11.90 -19.12 2.77
C PHE A 391 12.24 -20.61 2.97
N SER A 392 12.07 -21.21 4.17
CA SER A 392 12.36 -22.64 4.34
C SER A 392 11.39 -23.56 3.60
N ASN A 393 10.17 -23.10 3.34
CA ASN A 393 9.18 -23.74 2.47
C ASN A 393 8.43 -22.66 1.69
N TYR A 394 8.56 -22.66 0.38
CA TYR A 394 8.03 -21.57 -0.44
C TYR A 394 7.09 -22.12 -1.52
N LEU A 395 5.84 -21.68 -1.55
CA LEU A 395 4.80 -22.28 -2.39
C LEU A 395 4.88 -21.88 -3.86
N TYR A 396 5.45 -20.71 -4.16
CA TYR A 396 5.50 -20.22 -5.52
C TYR A 396 6.63 -20.88 -6.33
N THR A 397 6.26 -21.52 -7.42
CA THR A 397 7.20 -22.16 -8.36
C THR A 397 7.34 -21.28 -9.59
N SER A 398 8.54 -20.73 -9.81
CA SER A 398 8.80 -19.71 -10.84
C SER A 398 8.62 -20.25 -12.26
N SER A 399 8.87 -21.52 -12.50
CA SER A 399 8.69 -22.14 -13.83
C SER A 399 7.25 -22.28 -14.29
N THR A 400 6.25 -22.02 -13.43
CA THR A 400 4.83 -22.04 -13.83
C THR A 400 4.49 -20.92 -14.82
N SER A 401 5.17 -19.78 -14.73
CA SER A 401 4.98 -18.64 -15.62
C SER A 401 5.69 -18.86 -16.97
N LYS A 402 4.94 -18.83 -18.07
CA LYS A 402 5.50 -18.90 -19.44
C LYS A 402 6.41 -17.72 -19.72
N SER A 403 6.00 -16.50 -19.37
CA SER A 403 6.78 -15.29 -19.60
C SER A 403 8.11 -15.31 -18.84
N PHE A 404 8.14 -15.88 -17.62
CA PHE A 404 9.35 -16.06 -16.84
C PHE A 404 10.33 -17.03 -17.52
N ARG A 405 9.85 -18.18 -17.98
CA ARG A 405 10.69 -19.13 -18.72
C ARG A 405 11.31 -18.49 -19.96
N GLU A 406 10.49 -17.80 -20.76
CA GLU A 406 10.96 -17.10 -21.97
C GLU A 406 11.96 -16.00 -21.65
N HIS A 407 11.74 -15.26 -20.55
CA HIS A 407 12.68 -14.25 -20.07
C HIS A 407 14.06 -14.86 -19.78
N PHE A 408 14.13 -15.94 -19.01
CA PHE A 408 15.40 -16.56 -18.65
C PHE A 408 16.10 -17.22 -19.84
N ILE A 409 15.36 -17.72 -20.82
CA ILE A 409 15.97 -18.20 -22.10
C ILE A 409 16.68 -17.02 -22.81
N ARG A 410 16.01 -15.88 -22.93
CA ARG A 410 16.62 -14.68 -23.55
C ARG A 410 17.78 -14.16 -22.72
N ALA A 411 17.63 -14.06 -21.40
CA ALA A 411 18.66 -13.59 -20.49
C ALA A 411 19.93 -14.46 -20.53
N ALA A 412 19.79 -15.79 -20.51
CA ALA A 412 20.92 -16.69 -20.62
C ALA A 412 21.69 -16.48 -21.92
N SER A 413 20.99 -16.38 -23.05
CA SER A 413 21.62 -16.10 -24.36
C SER A 413 22.35 -14.76 -24.38
N GLN A 414 21.76 -13.72 -23.77
CA GLN A 414 22.39 -12.39 -23.65
C GLN A 414 23.65 -12.43 -22.76
N TYR A 415 23.58 -13.10 -21.60
CA TYR A 415 24.72 -13.21 -20.68
C TYR A 415 25.87 -14.00 -21.28
N VAL A 416 25.56 -15.07 -22.01
CA VAL A 416 26.58 -15.86 -22.71
C VAL A 416 27.37 -14.96 -23.69
N LYS A 417 26.71 -14.11 -24.45
CA LYS A 417 27.33 -13.15 -25.39
C LYS A 417 28.06 -12.03 -24.64
N MET A 418 27.38 -11.39 -23.70
CA MET A 418 27.90 -10.20 -22.98
C MET A 418 29.18 -10.52 -22.21
N PHE A 419 29.20 -11.64 -21.49
CA PHE A 419 30.33 -12.04 -20.65
C PHE A 419 31.26 -13.06 -21.33
N LYS A 420 31.01 -13.36 -22.62
CA LYS A 420 31.81 -14.32 -23.39
C LYS A 420 31.96 -15.69 -22.68
N LEU A 421 30.85 -16.15 -22.06
CA LEU A 421 30.86 -17.35 -21.26
C LEU A 421 31.12 -18.61 -22.12
N LYS A 422 31.85 -19.56 -21.55
CA LYS A 422 32.22 -20.81 -22.23
C LYS A 422 31.68 -22.01 -21.49
N PRO A 423 30.90 -22.92 -22.13
CA PRO A 423 30.19 -24.02 -21.45
C PRO A 423 31.06 -24.94 -20.60
N LYS A 424 32.34 -25.14 -21.02
CA LYS A 424 33.25 -26.03 -20.30
C LYS A 424 34.10 -25.32 -19.21
N LYS A 425 34.20 -23.98 -19.24
CA LYS A 425 35.07 -23.19 -18.35
C LYS A 425 34.35 -22.31 -17.36
N SER A 426 33.21 -21.75 -17.77
CA SER A 426 32.46 -20.80 -16.93
C SER A 426 31.64 -21.53 -15.90
N TYR A 427 31.55 -20.95 -14.70
CA TYR A 427 30.72 -21.41 -13.58
C TYR A 427 29.56 -20.49 -13.42
N ILE A 428 28.34 -21.02 -13.37
CA ILE A 428 27.09 -20.25 -13.22
C ILE A 428 26.46 -20.60 -11.89
N VAL A 429 26.29 -19.63 -11.03
CA VAL A 429 25.60 -19.78 -9.73
C VAL A 429 24.37 -18.89 -9.71
N ASP A 430 23.25 -19.47 -9.31
CA ASP A 430 21.99 -18.75 -9.08
C ASP A 430 21.61 -18.83 -7.58
N ILE A 431 21.49 -17.68 -6.94
CA ILE A 431 21.17 -17.58 -5.50
C ILE A 431 19.69 -17.22 -5.34
N GLY A 432 18.95 -18.06 -4.60
CA GLY A 432 17.50 -18.01 -4.59
C GLY A 432 16.92 -18.66 -5.85
N SER A 433 17.52 -19.77 -6.26
CA SER A 433 17.31 -20.37 -7.58
C SER A 433 15.93 -20.97 -7.83
N ASN A 434 15.07 -20.96 -6.81
CA ASN A 434 13.73 -21.54 -6.87
C ASN A 434 13.77 -22.99 -7.42
N ASP A 435 13.02 -23.32 -8.42
CA ASP A 435 12.98 -24.64 -9.07
C ASP A 435 14.02 -24.81 -10.20
N GLY A 436 15.00 -23.88 -10.29
CA GLY A 436 16.09 -23.88 -11.27
C GLY A 436 15.73 -23.28 -12.63
N VAL A 437 14.65 -22.51 -12.72
CA VAL A 437 14.13 -21.93 -13.96
C VAL A 437 15.16 -21.06 -14.69
N ALA A 438 16.00 -20.30 -13.96
CA ALA A 438 17.05 -19.46 -14.54
C ALA A 438 18.28 -20.27 -15.00
N LEU A 439 18.58 -21.38 -14.34
CA LEU A 439 19.73 -22.25 -14.65
C LEU A 439 19.44 -23.23 -15.80
N LYS A 440 18.17 -23.61 -15.99
CA LYS A 440 17.80 -24.54 -17.05
C LYS A 440 18.27 -24.10 -18.45
N PRO A 441 18.09 -22.85 -18.89
CA PRO A 441 18.58 -22.38 -20.18
C PRO A 441 20.10 -22.50 -20.35
N PHE A 442 20.88 -22.25 -19.31
CA PHE A 442 22.33 -22.45 -19.38
C PHE A 442 22.69 -23.93 -19.55
N LYS A 443 21.97 -24.83 -18.87
CA LYS A 443 22.13 -26.27 -19.06
C LYS A 443 21.82 -26.67 -20.50
N ASP A 444 20.73 -26.15 -21.07
CA ASP A 444 20.30 -26.43 -22.45
C ASP A 444 21.33 -25.89 -23.48
N LEU A 445 22.05 -24.81 -23.13
CA LEU A 445 23.20 -24.26 -23.88
C LEU A 445 24.51 -25.04 -23.64
N GLY A 446 24.50 -26.16 -22.92
CA GLY A 446 25.62 -27.04 -22.71
C GLY A 446 26.56 -26.68 -21.55
N PHE A 447 26.16 -25.75 -20.67
CA PHE A 447 26.93 -25.44 -19.47
C PHE A 447 26.86 -26.58 -18.46
N LYS A 448 28.04 -27.11 -18.06
CA LYS A 448 28.10 -28.21 -17.08
C LYS A 448 28.30 -27.74 -15.66
N ASN A 449 28.92 -26.60 -15.46
CA ASN A 449 29.25 -26.01 -14.15
C ASN A 449 28.12 -25.03 -13.74
N ILE A 450 26.95 -25.57 -13.45
CA ILE A 450 25.80 -24.80 -12.97
C ILE A 450 25.45 -25.24 -11.56
N GLN A 451 25.12 -24.29 -10.68
CA GLN A 451 24.80 -24.55 -9.29
C GLN A 451 23.68 -23.60 -8.83
N GLY A 452 22.59 -24.15 -8.33
CA GLY A 452 21.57 -23.42 -7.60
C GLY A 452 21.84 -23.40 -6.10
N VAL A 453 21.42 -22.34 -5.44
CA VAL A 453 21.36 -22.22 -3.98
C VAL A 453 19.92 -21.82 -3.63
N GLU A 454 19.18 -22.70 -2.95
CA GLU A 454 17.76 -22.48 -2.65
C GLU A 454 17.42 -22.90 -1.21
N PRO A 455 16.99 -21.94 -0.36
CA PRO A 455 16.63 -22.28 1.02
C PRO A 455 15.33 -23.08 1.15
N ALA A 456 14.40 -22.95 0.20
CA ALA A 456 13.13 -23.67 0.24
C ALA A 456 13.32 -25.15 -0.10
N ASN A 457 13.13 -26.00 0.90
CA ASN A 457 13.35 -27.45 0.78
C ASN A 457 12.52 -28.10 -0.36
N ASN A 458 11.26 -27.68 -0.51
CA ASN A 458 10.37 -28.16 -1.55
C ASN A 458 10.88 -27.79 -2.96
N LEU A 459 11.38 -26.57 -3.14
CA LEU A 459 11.88 -26.08 -4.43
C LEU A 459 13.25 -26.63 -4.76
N ALA A 460 14.17 -26.69 -3.81
CA ALA A 460 15.48 -27.31 -4.01
C ALA A 460 15.34 -28.79 -4.40
N LYS A 461 14.43 -29.54 -3.78
CA LYS A 461 14.11 -30.92 -4.18
C LYS A 461 13.57 -30.99 -5.61
N LEU A 462 12.69 -30.06 -5.99
CA LEU A 462 12.13 -30.00 -7.34
C LEU A 462 13.22 -29.71 -8.38
N ALA A 463 14.09 -28.73 -8.13
CA ALA A 463 15.20 -28.40 -9.00
C ALA A 463 16.14 -29.60 -9.20
N ASN A 464 16.52 -30.28 -8.11
CA ASN A 464 17.37 -31.48 -8.18
C ASN A 464 16.69 -32.63 -8.93
N LYS A 465 15.37 -32.85 -8.75
CA LYS A 465 14.57 -33.80 -9.53
C LYS A 465 14.64 -33.50 -11.03
N ASN A 466 14.64 -32.21 -11.39
CA ASN A 466 14.79 -31.72 -12.77
C ASN A 466 16.26 -31.69 -13.24
N LYS A 467 17.14 -32.36 -12.50
CA LYS A 467 18.60 -32.46 -12.80
C LYS A 467 19.30 -31.09 -12.86
N ILE A 468 18.83 -30.10 -12.09
CA ILE A 468 19.53 -28.84 -11.83
C ILE A 468 20.15 -28.95 -10.45
N LYS A 469 21.46 -29.13 -10.38
CA LYS A 469 22.21 -29.27 -9.12
C LYS A 469 21.95 -28.05 -8.25
N THR A 470 21.28 -28.24 -7.09
CA THR A 470 20.86 -27.18 -6.19
C THR A 470 21.20 -27.54 -4.75
N PHE A 471 21.94 -26.67 -4.10
CA PHE A 471 22.20 -26.74 -2.66
C PHE A 471 20.99 -26.23 -1.91
N ASN A 472 20.48 -27.03 -0.95
CA ASN A 472 19.38 -26.63 -0.12
C ASN A 472 19.88 -25.89 1.13
N GLY A 473 19.81 -24.59 1.11
CA GLY A 473 20.23 -23.74 2.21
C GLY A 473 20.39 -22.28 1.83
N PHE A 474 20.67 -21.46 2.83
CA PHE A 474 21.00 -20.04 2.62
C PHE A 474 22.47 -19.90 2.24
N LEU A 475 22.76 -18.99 1.31
CA LEU A 475 24.13 -18.64 1.00
C LEU A 475 24.76 -17.88 2.18
N ASN A 476 25.85 -18.38 2.71
CA ASN A 476 26.66 -17.74 3.75
C ASN A 476 28.11 -18.21 3.67
N PHE A 477 29.03 -17.54 4.38
CA PHE A 477 30.46 -17.87 4.35
C PHE A 477 30.80 -19.33 4.71
N LYS A 478 29.97 -20.00 5.51
CA LYS A 478 30.17 -21.41 5.88
C LYS A 478 29.83 -22.37 4.74
N ASN A 479 28.99 -21.93 3.80
CA ASN A 479 28.46 -22.77 2.71
C ASN A 479 29.10 -22.46 1.32
N ILE A 480 30.07 -21.55 1.27
CA ILE A 480 30.78 -21.14 0.03
C ILE A 480 32.02 -22.04 -0.25
N LYS A 481 32.16 -23.18 0.40
CA LYS A 481 33.28 -24.10 0.18
C LYS A 481 33.13 -24.94 -1.08
#